data_917cdb83867575e8c864886899966ac2
#
_entry.id   917cdb83867575e8c864886899966ac2
#
_cell.length_a   1.000
_cell.length_b   1.000
_cell.length_c   1.000
_cell.angle_alpha   90.00
_cell.angle_beta   90.00
_cell.angle_gamma   90.00
#
_symmetry.space_group_name_H-M   'P 1'
#
loop_
_entity.id
_entity.type
_entity.pdbx_description
1 polymer ?
#
loop_
_entity_poly.entity_id
_entity_poly.type
_entity_poly.pdbx_seq_one_letter_code
_entity_poly.pdbx_strand_id
1 'polypeptide(L)'
;MPELPEVETIARTLAPQVEGRRIVACELLNPSTFAGTIPLGKVVGGVIGRPGRRGKLLLLPLAFGSDPLPPVDEACPSGSLARCLACGDERITGLGFHLKMTGRLFAYPAGTPPEKHTRLLFDLDDGSRLFFDDTRKFGYVRVLSPSSVSCWPFWNSLGPEPLEMDADAFAACFAGRRGKI
;
A
#
# COMPACT_ATOMS: atom_id res chain seq x y z
N MET A 1 10.13 8.68 11.96
CA MET A 1 9.02 8.42 11.00
C MET A 1 9.65 7.82 9.78
N PRO A 2 9.21 6.64 9.32
CA PRO A 2 9.77 6.06 8.10
C PRO A 2 9.71 7.06 6.95
N GLU A 3 10.87 7.36 6.40
CA GLU A 3 11.03 8.22 5.24
C GLU A 3 10.99 7.36 3.96
N LEU A 4 11.09 7.98 2.81
CA LEU A 4 11.02 7.31 1.52
C LEU A 4 12.04 6.15 1.36
N PRO A 5 13.33 6.28 1.74
CA PRO A 5 14.30 5.18 1.62
C PRO A 5 13.98 3.98 2.51
N GLU A 6 13.43 4.23 3.71
CA GLU A 6 13.05 3.15 4.62
C GLU A 6 11.83 2.38 4.10
N VAL A 7 10.84 3.08 3.55
CA VAL A 7 9.67 2.43 2.94
C VAL A 7 10.07 1.61 1.72
N GLU A 8 11.00 2.11 0.91
CA GLU A 8 11.59 1.39 -0.23
C GLU A 8 12.31 0.12 0.24
N THR A 9 13.11 0.22 1.32
CA THR A 9 13.81 -0.93 1.91
C THR A 9 12.81 -1.98 2.38
N ILE A 10 11.73 -1.57 3.06
CA ILE A 10 10.68 -2.49 3.52
C ILE A 10 10.03 -3.18 2.32
N ALA A 11 9.67 -2.46 1.26
CA ALA A 11 9.07 -3.05 0.06
C ALA A 11 9.99 -4.12 -0.55
N ARG A 12 11.28 -3.83 -0.69
CA ARG A 12 12.26 -4.76 -1.27
C ARG A 12 12.52 -5.99 -0.41
N THR A 13 12.60 -5.83 0.91
CA THR A 13 12.84 -6.95 1.82
C THR A 13 11.61 -7.83 1.99
N LEU A 14 10.42 -7.26 1.85
CA LEU A 14 9.16 -7.99 1.95
C LEU A 14 8.86 -8.79 0.66
N ALA A 15 9.23 -8.26 -0.52
CA ALA A 15 8.90 -8.84 -1.81
C ALA A 15 9.20 -10.36 -1.90
N PRO A 16 10.41 -10.86 -1.62
CA PRO A 16 10.72 -12.29 -1.75
C PRO A 16 9.92 -13.18 -0.80
N GLN A 17 9.29 -12.62 0.21
CA GLN A 17 8.55 -13.36 1.24
C GLN A 17 7.05 -13.47 0.93
N VAL A 18 6.48 -12.49 0.22
CA VAL A 18 5.01 -12.42 0.03
C VAL A 18 4.58 -12.39 -1.43
N GLU A 19 5.48 -12.10 -2.38
CA GLU A 19 5.14 -12.05 -3.80
C GLU A 19 4.64 -13.41 -4.29
N GLY A 20 3.52 -13.43 -5.00
CA GLY A 20 2.86 -14.64 -5.46
C GLY A 20 2.02 -15.37 -4.41
N ARG A 21 2.05 -14.95 -3.14
CA ARG A 21 1.24 -15.57 -2.09
C ARG A 21 -0.20 -15.08 -2.14
N ARG A 22 -1.13 -15.98 -1.79
CA ARG A 22 -2.56 -15.68 -1.71
C ARG A 22 -2.95 -15.37 -0.27
N ILE A 23 -3.72 -14.31 -0.07
CA ILE A 23 -4.33 -13.99 1.23
C ILE A 23 -5.49 -14.97 1.44
N VAL A 24 -5.42 -15.82 2.47
CA VAL A 24 -6.47 -16.80 2.79
C VAL A 24 -7.37 -16.31 3.92
N ALA A 25 -6.84 -15.47 4.82
CA ALA A 25 -7.62 -14.82 5.86
C ALA A 25 -7.01 -13.47 6.24
N CYS A 26 -7.81 -12.62 6.88
CA CYS A 26 -7.33 -11.38 7.49
C CYS A 26 -8.05 -11.12 8.80
N GLU A 27 -7.33 -10.60 9.80
CA GLU A 27 -7.88 -10.26 11.10
C GLU A 27 -7.44 -8.87 11.51
N LEU A 28 -8.42 -7.99 11.76
CA LEU A 28 -8.19 -6.62 12.22
C LEU A 28 -8.27 -6.58 13.75
N LEU A 29 -7.11 -6.58 14.42
CA LEU A 29 -7.01 -6.57 15.87
C LEU A 29 -7.26 -5.17 16.46
N ASN A 30 -7.07 -4.12 15.68
CA ASN A 30 -7.37 -2.75 16.08
C ASN A 30 -8.14 -2.00 14.99
N PRO A 31 -9.43 -1.69 15.22
CA PRO A 31 -10.26 -1.02 14.23
C PRO A 31 -9.73 0.34 13.75
N SER A 32 -9.04 1.10 14.60
CA SER A 32 -8.48 2.41 14.22
C SER A 32 -7.36 2.32 13.18
N THR A 33 -6.83 1.12 12.94
CA THR A 33 -5.81 0.88 11.91
C THR A 33 -6.38 0.84 10.51
N PHE A 34 -7.68 0.61 10.37
CA PHE A 34 -8.34 0.58 9.07
C PHE A 34 -8.96 1.95 8.75
N ALA A 35 -8.54 2.56 7.64
CA ALA A 35 -8.96 3.90 7.24
C ALA A 35 -9.68 3.93 5.88
N GLY A 36 -10.19 2.80 5.42
CA GLY A 36 -10.84 2.67 4.11
C GLY A 36 -12.36 2.58 4.20
N THR A 37 -13.02 2.76 3.06
CA THR A 37 -14.48 2.54 2.89
C THR A 37 -14.77 1.13 2.36
N ILE A 38 -13.84 0.52 1.63
CA ILE A 38 -13.97 -0.85 1.10
C ILE A 38 -13.61 -1.82 2.22
N PRO A 39 -14.50 -2.76 2.60
CA PRO A 39 -14.24 -3.69 3.71
C PRO A 39 -12.95 -4.49 3.53
N LEU A 40 -12.15 -4.63 4.60
CA LEU A 40 -10.87 -5.35 4.56
C LEU A 40 -11.02 -6.81 4.11
N GLY A 41 -12.09 -7.49 4.50
CA GLY A 41 -12.34 -8.88 4.10
C GLY A 41 -12.40 -9.12 2.58
N LYS A 42 -12.60 -8.07 1.80
CA LYS A 42 -12.58 -8.16 0.33
C LYS A 42 -11.21 -8.48 -0.27
N VAL A 43 -10.13 -8.39 0.50
CA VAL A 43 -8.77 -8.74 0.02
C VAL A 43 -8.50 -10.24 0.07
N VAL A 44 -9.34 -11.02 0.75
CA VAL A 44 -9.22 -12.48 0.84
C VAL A 44 -9.43 -13.09 -0.54
N GLY A 45 -8.55 -14.00 -0.91
CA GLY A 45 -8.48 -14.61 -2.24
C GLY A 45 -7.53 -13.87 -3.21
N GLY A 46 -7.11 -12.65 -2.88
CA GLY A 46 -6.16 -11.90 -3.68
C GLY A 46 -4.74 -12.47 -3.62
N VAL A 47 -4.09 -12.53 -4.77
CA VAL A 47 -2.67 -12.89 -4.89
C VAL A 47 -1.83 -11.63 -4.82
N ILE A 48 -0.87 -11.61 -3.91
CA ILE A 48 0.01 -10.46 -3.67
C ILE A 48 1.01 -10.35 -4.82
N GLY A 49 1.05 -9.20 -5.46
CA GLY A 49 2.08 -8.85 -6.41
C GLY A 49 3.33 -8.32 -5.73
N ARG A 50 4.29 -7.89 -6.54
CA ARG A 50 5.52 -7.32 -6.00
C ARG A 50 5.21 -6.07 -5.16
N PRO A 51 5.58 -6.05 -3.86
CA PRO A 51 5.46 -4.87 -3.03
C PRO A 51 6.23 -3.69 -3.63
N GLY A 52 5.64 -2.52 -3.52
CA GLY A 52 6.25 -1.28 -3.97
C GLY A 52 5.88 -0.12 -3.05
N ARG A 53 6.10 1.10 -3.49
CA ARG A 53 5.72 2.29 -2.74
C ARG A 53 5.30 3.43 -3.66
N ARG A 54 4.58 4.39 -3.10
CA ARG A 54 4.41 5.73 -3.66
C ARG A 54 4.62 6.76 -2.55
N GLY A 55 5.66 7.56 -2.66
CA GLY A 55 6.11 8.42 -1.55
C GLY A 55 6.39 7.58 -0.29
N LYS A 56 5.71 7.89 0.81
CA LYS A 56 5.81 7.17 2.10
C LYS A 56 4.73 6.11 2.30
N LEU A 57 3.99 5.76 1.27
CA LEU A 57 2.97 4.73 1.29
C LEU A 57 3.54 3.43 0.74
N LEU A 58 3.52 2.37 1.54
CA LEU A 58 3.86 1.01 1.10
C LEU A 58 2.65 0.41 0.39
N LEU A 59 2.85 -0.17 -0.77
CA LEU A 59 1.82 -0.75 -1.63
C LEU A 59 1.99 -2.25 -1.75
N LEU A 60 0.91 -3.00 -1.56
CA LEU A 60 0.80 -4.41 -1.90
C LEU A 60 -0.25 -4.55 -3.00
N PRO A 61 0.15 -4.67 -4.28
CA PRO A 61 -0.76 -4.96 -5.37
C PRO A 61 -1.45 -6.30 -5.16
N LEU A 62 -2.72 -6.41 -5.55
CA LEU A 62 -3.49 -7.66 -5.47
C LEU A 62 -4.12 -7.97 -6.83
N ALA A 63 -4.00 -9.24 -7.25
CA ALA A 63 -4.73 -9.79 -8.39
C ALA A 63 -5.77 -10.81 -7.93
N PHE A 64 -6.89 -10.86 -8.64
CA PHE A 64 -7.99 -11.80 -8.39
C PHE A 64 -8.31 -12.59 -9.66
N GLY A 65 -8.43 -13.90 -9.53
CA GLY A 65 -8.74 -14.77 -10.67
C GLY A 65 -7.61 -14.80 -11.71
N SER A 66 -7.95 -14.63 -12.98
CA SER A 66 -7.01 -14.61 -14.11
C SER A 66 -6.56 -13.19 -14.49
N ASP A 67 -6.96 -12.19 -13.72
CA ASP A 67 -6.59 -10.81 -14.02
C ASP A 67 -5.06 -10.61 -13.81
N PRO A 68 -4.39 -9.92 -14.74
CA PRO A 68 -2.99 -9.58 -14.55
C PRO A 68 -2.81 -8.70 -13.30
N LEU A 69 -1.69 -8.90 -12.60
CA LEU A 69 -1.32 -8.04 -11.49
C LEU A 69 -1.21 -6.58 -11.98
N PRO A 70 -1.92 -5.65 -11.34
CA PRO A 70 -1.77 -4.24 -11.67
C PRO A 70 -0.33 -3.80 -11.37
N PRO A 71 0.36 -3.12 -12.28
CA PRO A 71 1.64 -2.53 -11.99
C PRO A 71 1.49 -1.52 -10.84
N VAL A 72 2.53 -1.38 -10.02
CA VAL A 72 2.52 -0.51 -8.83
C VAL A 72 2.18 0.94 -9.21
N ASP A 73 2.59 1.35 -10.40
CA ASP A 73 2.43 2.72 -10.90
C ASP A 73 1.09 2.96 -11.59
N GLU A 74 0.44 1.92 -12.10
CA GLU A 74 -0.87 2.01 -12.76
C GLU A 74 -2.06 1.85 -11.80
N ALA A 75 -1.82 1.68 -10.51
CA ALA A 75 -2.90 1.68 -9.52
C ALA A 75 -3.76 2.96 -9.59
N CYS A 76 -3.21 4.04 -10.16
CA CYS A 76 -3.97 5.16 -10.74
C CYS A 76 -3.07 6.00 -11.67
N PRO A 77 -3.27 6.01 -13.00
CA PRO A 77 -2.52 6.90 -13.88
C PRO A 77 -2.82 8.35 -13.50
N SER A 78 -1.76 9.10 -13.23
CA SER A 78 -1.83 10.54 -13.02
C SER A 78 -2.37 11.21 -14.29
N GLY A 79 -3.67 11.51 -14.31
CA GLY A 79 -4.28 12.23 -15.44
C GLY A 79 -5.72 11.88 -15.79
N SER A 80 -6.31 10.84 -15.20
CA SER A 80 -7.66 10.41 -15.56
C SER A 80 -8.67 10.44 -14.40
N LEU A 81 -8.66 11.51 -13.59
CA LEU A 81 -9.68 11.71 -12.54
C LEU A 81 -11.10 11.58 -13.09
N ALA A 82 -11.34 12.14 -14.28
CA ALA A 82 -12.64 12.10 -14.97
C ALA A 82 -13.06 10.66 -15.37
N ARG A 83 -12.12 9.80 -15.70
CA ARG A 83 -12.40 8.42 -16.12
C ARG A 83 -12.74 7.50 -14.95
N CYS A 84 -12.05 7.66 -13.81
CA CYS A 84 -12.34 6.89 -12.59
C CYS A 84 -13.68 7.25 -11.95
N LEU A 85 -14.08 8.51 -12.00
CA LEU A 85 -15.38 8.96 -11.47
C LEU A 85 -16.56 8.49 -12.33
N ALA A 86 -16.33 8.25 -13.63
CA ALA A 86 -17.39 7.87 -14.57
C ALA A 86 -17.66 6.36 -14.62
N CYS A 87 -16.72 5.49 -14.23
CA CYS A 87 -16.87 4.03 -14.44
C CYS A 87 -17.29 3.25 -13.18
N GLY A 88 -17.26 3.85 -11.98
CA GLY A 88 -17.63 3.14 -10.75
C GLY A 88 -16.79 1.87 -10.52
N ASP A 89 -15.56 1.81 -11.07
CA ASP A 89 -14.72 0.62 -10.96
C ASP A 89 -14.24 0.42 -9.52
N GLU A 90 -14.90 -0.51 -8.83
CA GLU A 90 -14.59 -0.91 -7.47
C GLU A 90 -13.67 -2.13 -7.39
N ARG A 91 -13.07 -2.57 -8.52
CA ARG A 91 -12.12 -3.68 -8.48
C ARG A 91 -10.99 -3.37 -7.52
N ILE A 92 -10.73 -4.31 -6.63
CA ILE A 92 -9.63 -4.16 -5.68
C ILE A 92 -8.32 -4.34 -6.44
N THR A 93 -7.44 -3.35 -6.31
CA THR A 93 -6.11 -3.34 -6.93
C THR A 93 -4.99 -3.55 -5.93
N GLY A 94 -5.26 -3.44 -4.64
CA GLY A 94 -4.24 -3.66 -3.63
C GLY A 94 -4.57 -3.16 -2.23
N LEU A 95 -3.54 -3.14 -1.42
CA LEU A 95 -3.50 -2.55 -0.09
C LEU A 95 -2.46 -1.43 -0.03
N GLY A 96 -2.81 -0.32 0.61
CA GLY A 96 -1.90 0.78 0.89
C GLY A 96 -1.69 0.93 2.39
N PHE A 97 -0.44 0.86 2.85
CA PHE A 97 -0.06 1.01 4.25
C PHE A 97 0.69 2.32 4.45
N HIS A 98 0.18 3.17 5.30
CA HIS A 98 0.93 4.33 5.79
C HIS A 98 1.54 4.01 7.15
N LEU A 99 2.85 3.84 7.21
CA LEU A 99 3.55 3.37 8.41
C LEU A 99 3.62 4.42 9.52
N LYS A 100 3.44 5.71 9.17
CA LYS A 100 3.55 6.84 10.12
C LYS A 100 4.87 6.81 10.88
N MET A 101 4.85 6.67 12.21
CA MET A 101 6.04 6.77 13.05
C MET A 101 6.64 5.44 13.47
N THR A 102 5.80 4.43 13.73
CA THR A 102 6.20 3.14 14.31
C THR A 102 5.59 1.94 13.62
N GLY A 103 4.84 2.17 12.52
CA GLY A 103 4.28 1.08 11.74
C GLY A 103 5.35 0.25 11.06
N ARG A 104 5.17 -1.06 11.07
CA ARG A 104 6.05 -2.05 10.46
C ARG A 104 5.22 -3.13 9.79
N LEU A 105 5.71 -3.66 8.67
CA LEU A 105 5.08 -4.78 7.98
C LEU A 105 6.11 -5.89 7.80
N PHE A 106 5.85 -7.06 8.41
CA PHE A 106 6.76 -8.20 8.39
C PHE A 106 6.02 -9.50 8.10
N ALA A 107 6.69 -10.40 7.38
CA ALA A 107 6.27 -11.77 7.22
C ALA A 107 6.88 -12.64 8.33
N TYR A 108 6.05 -13.52 8.87
CA TYR A 108 6.40 -14.45 9.96
C TYR A 108 6.10 -15.89 9.54
N PRO A 109 6.83 -16.89 10.12
CA PRO A 109 6.53 -18.29 9.89
C PRO A 109 5.11 -18.68 10.32
N ALA A 110 4.64 -19.81 9.80
CA ALA A 110 3.37 -20.42 10.19
C ALA A 110 3.26 -20.58 11.71
N GLY A 111 2.05 -20.32 12.24
CA GLY A 111 1.76 -20.48 13.65
C GLY A 111 2.35 -19.41 14.59
N THR A 112 3.05 -18.40 14.06
CA THR A 112 3.53 -17.28 14.90
C THR A 112 2.32 -16.53 15.48
N PRO A 113 2.22 -16.40 16.83
CA PRO A 113 1.10 -15.67 17.43
C PRO A 113 1.27 -14.15 17.25
N PRO A 114 0.17 -13.41 17.15
CA PRO A 114 0.25 -11.95 17.14
C PRO A 114 0.77 -11.41 18.49
N GLU A 115 1.54 -10.34 18.42
CA GLU A 115 2.08 -9.67 19.59
C GLU A 115 1.18 -8.52 20.06
N LYS A 116 1.51 -7.94 21.23
CA LYS A 116 0.79 -6.80 21.84
C LYS A 116 0.60 -5.62 20.87
N HIS A 117 1.50 -5.45 19.93
CA HIS A 117 1.51 -4.31 19.00
C HIS A 117 1.05 -4.67 17.58
N THR A 118 0.71 -5.92 17.33
CA THR A 118 0.10 -6.35 16.08
C THR A 118 -1.30 -5.74 15.99
N ARG A 119 -1.57 -5.06 14.88
CA ARG A 119 -2.81 -4.31 14.63
C ARG A 119 -3.69 -4.97 13.58
N LEU A 120 -3.05 -5.64 12.64
CA LEU A 120 -3.67 -6.35 11.53
C LEU A 120 -2.77 -7.51 11.15
N LEU A 121 -3.37 -8.64 10.81
CA LEU A 121 -2.64 -9.80 10.29
C LEU A 121 -3.37 -10.37 9.07
N PHE A 122 -2.58 -10.99 8.21
CA PHE A 122 -3.04 -11.79 7.09
C PHE A 122 -2.42 -13.17 7.18
N ASP A 123 -3.22 -14.20 6.99
CA ASP A 123 -2.74 -15.55 6.78
C ASP A 123 -2.55 -15.78 5.27
N LEU A 124 -1.42 -16.37 4.88
CA LEU A 124 -1.06 -16.64 3.50
C LEU A 124 -1.19 -18.12 3.17
N ASP A 125 -1.30 -18.44 1.89
CA ASP A 125 -1.56 -19.80 1.41
C ASP A 125 -0.45 -20.83 1.66
N ASP A 126 0.77 -20.36 1.94
CA ASP A 126 1.88 -21.21 2.37
C ASP A 126 1.95 -21.42 3.90
N GLY A 127 0.97 -20.89 4.63
CA GLY A 127 0.88 -20.91 6.08
C GLY A 127 1.66 -19.80 6.76
N SER A 128 2.48 -19.03 6.07
CA SER A 128 3.12 -17.84 6.64
C SER A 128 2.10 -16.75 6.96
N ARG A 129 2.52 -15.79 7.77
CA ARG A 129 1.68 -14.69 8.26
C ARG A 129 2.30 -13.35 7.98
N LEU A 130 1.51 -12.40 7.53
CA LEU A 130 1.94 -11.02 7.33
C LEU A 130 1.33 -10.14 8.42
N PHE A 131 2.16 -9.54 9.28
CA PHE A 131 1.73 -8.69 10.39
C PHE A 131 2.01 -7.22 10.13
N PHE A 132 1.02 -6.41 10.43
CA PHE A 132 1.19 -4.97 10.57
C PHE A 132 1.25 -4.62 12.06
N ASP A 133 2.45 -4.31 12.52
CA ASP A 133 2.71 -3.92 13.89
C ASP A 133 2.82 -2.41 14.00
N ASP A 134 2.20 -1.81 15.01
CA ASP A 134 2.33 -0.38 15.29
C ASP A 134 2.14 -0.08 16.78
N THR A 135 3.24 0.29 17.44
CA THR A 135 3.23 0.63 18.86
C THR A 135 2.36 1.85 19.17
N ARG A 136 2.42 2.88 18.32
CA ARG A 136 1.76 4.17 18.55
C ARG A 136 0.34 4.26 17.98
N LYS A 137 -0.10 3.29 17.17
CA LYS A 137 -1.43 3.23 16.54
C LYS A 137 -1.74 4.40 15.59
N PHE A 138 -0.74 5.01 15.00
CA PHE A 138 -0.90 6.10 14.03
C PHE A 138 -0.89 5.62 12.59
N GLY A 139 -0.28 4.45 12.35
CA GLY A 139 -0.27 3.79 11.07
C GLY A 139 -1.67 3.30 10.68
N TYR A 140 -1.91 3.24 9.39
CA TYR A 140 -3.18 2.76 8.89
C TYR A 140 -3.03 2.00 7.56
N VAL A 141 -4.05 1.20 7.26
CA VAL A 141 -4.18 0.47 6.01
C VAL A 141 -5.46 0.87 5.29
N ARG A 142 -5.44 0.88 3.97
CA ARG A 142 -6.61 1.04 3.10
C ARG A 142 -6.63 -0.05 2.05
N VAL A 143 -7.83 -0.52 1.73
CA VAL A 143 -8.07 -1.29 0.50
C VAL A 143 -8.14 -0.30 -0.66
N LEU A 144 -7.42 -0.58 -1.73
CA LEU A 144 -7.29 0.27 -2.89
C LEU A 144 -8.16 -0.25 -4.05
N SER A 145 -8.85 0.66 -4.69
CA SER A 145 -9.51 0.51 -5.99
C SER A 145 -9.31 1.80 -6.78
N PRO A 146 -9.48 1.82 -8.11
CA PRO A 146 -9.38 3.04 -8.89
C PRO A 146 -10.24 4.18 -8.32
N SER A 147 -11.49 3.88 -7.94
CA SER A 147 -12.41 4.87 -7.36
C SER A 147 -11.96 5.35 -5.98
N SER A 148 -11.50 4.45 -5.09
CA SER A 148 -11.07 4.82 -3.74
C SER A 148 -9.79 5.66 -3.73
N VAL A 149 -8.89 5.43 -4.68
CA VAL A 149 -7.64 6.17 -4.83
C VAL A 149 -7.89 7.55 -5.40
N SER A 150 -8.73 7.68 -6.45
CA SER A 150 -9.05 8.97 -7.07
C SER A 150 -9.71 9.96 -6.09
N CYS A 151 -10.50 9.44 -5.13
CA CYS A 151 -11.14 10.24 -4.10
C CYS A 151 -10.27 10.47 -2.84
N TRP A 152 -9.02 9.98 -2.83
CA TRP A 152 -8.17 10.08 -1.65
C TRP A 152 -7.27 11.33 -1.68
N PRO A 153 -7.58 12.38 -0.86
CA PRO A 153 -6.83 13.63 -0.89
C PRO A 153 -5.32 13.48 -0.66
N PHE A 154 -4.93 12.55 0.22
CA PHE A 154 -3.51 12.26 0.45
C PHE A 154 -2.81 11.77 -0.83
N TRP A 155 -3.41 10.83 -1.56
CA TRP A 155 -2.86 10.31 -2.80
C TRP A 155 -2.73 11.40 -3.86
N ASN A 156 -3.76 12.22 -4.00
CA ASN A 156 -3.80 13.32 -4.98
C ASN A 156 -2.82 14.45 -4.64
N SER A 157 -2.38 14.55 -3.38
CA SER A 157 -1.38 15.53 -2.94
C SER A 157 0.07 15.05 -3.14
N LEU A 158 0.28 13.78 -3.47
CA LEU A 158 1.62 13.26 -3.74
C LEU A 158 2.16 13.85 -5.06
N GLY A 159 3.38 14.37 -4.99
CA GLY A 159 4.13 14.80 -6.18
C GLY A 159 4.57 13.61 -7.04
N PRO A 160 5.27 13.89 -8.15
CA PRO A 160 5.91 12.85 -8.94
C PRO A 160 6.92 12.06 -8.11
N GLU A 161 7.22 10.82 -8.54
CA GLU A 161 8.10 9.92 -7.79
C GLU A 161 9.58 10.36 -7.96
N PRO A 162 10.26 10.75 -6.87
CA PRO A 162 11.61 11.33 -6.98
C PRO A 162 12.68 10.38 -7.55
N LEU A 163 12.50 9.05 -7.39
CA LEU A 163 13.45 8.05 -7.88
C LEU A 163 13.29 7.72 -9.38
N GLU A 164 12.20 8.19 -10.00
CA GLU A 164 11.87 7.95 -11.40
C GLU A 164 12.02 9.21 -12.26
N MET A 165 12.30 10.35 -11.62
CA MET A 165 12.46 11.63 -12.31
C MET A 165 13.86 11.76 -12.90
N ASP A 166 13.94 12.28 -14.12
CA ASP A 166 15.18 12.81 -14.66
C ASP A 166 15.53 14.19 -14.07
N ALA A 167 16.72 14.68 -14.35
CA ALA A 167 17.21 15.94 -13.81
C ALA A 167 16.37 17.14 -14.25
N ASP A 168 15.84 17.14 -15.47
CA ASP A 168 15.06 18.24 -16.03
C ASP A 168 13.66 18.29 -15.40
N ALA A 169 13.00 17.14 -15.27
CA ALA A 169 11.72 17.02 -14.58
C ALA A 169 11.85 17.41 -13.09
N PHE A 170 12.95 17.00 -12.44
CA PHE A 170 13.25 17.40 -11.07
C PHE A 170 13.43 18.92 -10.94
N ALA A 171 14.23 19.54 -11.81
CA ALA A 171 14.43 20.99 -11.81
C ALA A 171 13.11 21.75 -12.06
N ALA A 172 12.25 21.25 -12.94
CA ALA A 172 10.95 21.85 -13.23
C ALA A 172 10.02 21.90 -12.00
N CYS A 173 10.14 20.94 -11.08
CA CYS A 173 9.36 20.95 -9.83
C CYS A 173 9.65 22.13 -8.92
N PHE A 174 10.81 22.77 -9.07
CA PHE A 174 11.23 23.94 -8.29
C PHE A 174 11.07 25.25 -9.06
N ALA A 175 10.79 25.22 -10.35
CA ALA A 175 10.61 26.39 -11.18
C ALA A 175 9.51 27.29 -10.62
N GLY A 176 9.83 28.57 -10.37
CA GLY A 176 8.88 29.55 -9.86
C GLY A 176 8.56 29.46 -8.37
N ARG A 177 9.08 28.50 -7.62
CA ARG A 177 8.90 28.41 -6.18
C ARG A 177 9.85 29.38 -5.47
N ARG A 178 9.27 30.27 -4.65
CA ARG A 178 10.03 31.18 -3.77
C ARG A 178 9.99 30.61 -2.35
N GLY A 179 11.09 30.06 -1.88
CA GLY A 179 11.20 29.51 -0.52
C GLY A 179 12.62 29.01 -0.28
N LYS A 180 12.98 28.83 1.01
CA LYS A 180 14.21 28.09 1.37
C LYS A 180 13.96 26.61 1.15
N ILE A 181 14.90 25.96 0.50
CA ILE A 181 14.97 24.49 0.41
C ILE A 181 15.44 23.96 1.75
#